data_451b0ff05f7c85ba663768969d688e05
#
_entry.id   451b0ff05f7c85ba663768969d688e05
#
_cell.length_a   1.000
_cell.length_b   1.000
_cell.length_c   1.000
_cell.angle_alpha   90.00
_cell.angle_beta   90.00
_cell.angle_gamma   90.00
#
_symmetry.space_group_name_H-M   'P 1'
#
loop_
_entity.id
_entity.type
_entity.pdbx_description
1 polymer ?
#
loop_
_entity_poly.entity_id
_entity_poly.type
_entity_poly.pdbx_seq_one_letter_code
_entity_poly.pdbx_strand_id
1 'polypeptide(L)'
;PPSGPPPYPAVVESTEEFHFVERLLPPACVPPPPQHPSYPTPSGWIPPQAPPPSLPFHVGRSRMHNLPLYRKVANGNRRITELRRIRGDIWALEKELREFVGQRVGKEPLTQVNEVTGTLRLKGHVDSEVREWLLRKGF
;
A
#
# COMPACT_ATOMS: atom_id res chain seq x y z
N PRO A 1 -29.32 27.80 -54.32
CA PRO A 1 -29.70 26.97 -53.18
C PRO A 1 -28.52 26.63 -52.34
N PRO A 2 -28.68 26.59 -51.07
CA PRO A 2 -27.58 26.14 -50.21
C PRO A 2 -27.26 24.68 -50.55
N SER A 3 -26.08 24.44 -51.00
CA SER A 3 -25.64 23.12 -51.30
C SER A 3 -25.12 22.45 -50.01
N GLY A 4 -25.94 21.65 -49.44
CA GLY A 4 -25.57 20.90 -48.27
C GLY A 4 -26.30 21.31 -46.99
N PRO A 5 -26.11 20.56 -45.92
CA PRO A 5 -26.75 20.86 -44.64
C PRO A 5 -26.24 22.19 -44.07
N PRO A 6 -27.06 22.88 -43.28
CA PRO A 6 -26.58 24.08 -42.60
C PRO A 6 -25.36 23.79 -41.78
N PRO A 7 -24.41 24.72 -41.74
CA PRO A 7 -23.20 24.48 -40.92
C PRO A 7 -23.58 24.50 -39.44
N TYR A 8 -23.46 23.35 -38.82
CA TYR A 8 -23.58 23.27 -37.39
C TYR A 8 -22.25 23.68 -36.76
N PRO A 9 -22.30 24.34 -35.61
CA PRO A 9 -21.08 24.68 -34.93
C PRO A 9 -20.34 23.39 -34.55
N ALA A 10 -19.03 23.44 -34.68
CA ALA A 10 -18.20 22.32 -34.24
C ALA A 10 -18.43 22.02 -32.76
N VAL A 11 -18.30 20.76 -32.43
CA VAL A 11 -18.37 20.37 -31.03
C VAL A 11 -17.19 20.98 -30.29
N VAL A 12 -17.50 21.75 -29.28
CA VAL A 12 -16.49 22.35 -28.41
C VAL A 12 -16.38 21.50 -27.15
N GLU A 13 -15.19 20.94 -26.96
CA GLU A 13 -14.93 20.20 -25.74
C GLU A 13 -14.50 21.15 -24.64
N SER A 14 -15.09 21.01 -23.47
CA SER A 14 -14.72 21.76 -22.28
C SER A 14 -14.68 20.83 -21.09
N THR A 15 -13.64 20.95 -20.29
CA THR A 15 -13.50 20.19 -19.06
C THR A 15 -13.80 21.03 -17.83
N GLU A 16 -13.98 22.33 -17.99
CA GLU A 16 -14.18 23.25 -16.87
C GLU A 16 -15.48 22.99 -16.12
N GLU A 17 -16.53 22.61 -16.84
CA GLU A 17 -17.85 22.35 -16.27
C GLU A 17 -17.91 21.00 -15.54
N PHE A 18 -16.92 20.14 -15.73
CA PHE A 18 -16.91 18.83 -15.10
C PHE A 18 -16.87 18.91 -13.57
N HIS A 19 -16.33 19.96 -13.01
CA HIS A 19 -16.32 20.12 -11.54
C HIS A 19 -17.72 20.28 -10.95
N PHE A 20 -18.71 20.68 -11.72
CA PHE A 20 -20.10 20.69 -11.26
C PHE A 20 -20.62 19.24 -11.09
N VAL A 21 -20.19 18.34 -11.96
CA VAL A 21 -20.51 16.92 -11.83
C VAL A 21 -19.76 16.30 -10.64
N GLU A 22 -18.51 16.67 -10.47
CA GLU A 22 -17.69 16.18 -9.36
C GLU A 22 -18.29 16.51 -8.00
N ARG A 23 -18.95 17.66 -7.87
CA ARG A 23 -19.64 18.05 -6.63
C ARG A 23 -20.78 17.12 -6.27
N LEU A 24 -21.39 16.48 -7.27
CA LEU A 24 -22.52 15.56 -7.06
C LEU A 24 -22.05 14.15 -6.68
N LEU A 25 -20.79 13.84 -6.93
CA LEU A 25 -20.23 12.55 -6.60
C LEU A 25 -19.82 12.52 -5.12
N PRO A 26 -20.14 11.46 -4.39
CA PRO A 26 -19.64 11.33 -3.04
C PRO A 26 -18.11 11.25 -3.06
N PRO A 27 -17.43 11.73 -2.03
CA PRO A 27 -15.99 11.60 -1.96
C PRO A 27 -15.60 10.12 -1.99
N ALA A 28 -14.83 9.74 -3.01
CA ALA A 28 -14.42 8.35 -3.22
C ALA A 28 -13.12 8.00 -2.52
N CYS A 29 -12.43 8.97 -1.96
CA CYS A 29 -11.13 8.76 -1.34
C CYS A 29 -11.20 8.97 0.18
N VAL A 30 -10.36 8.21 0.88
CA VAL A 30 -10.15 8.40 2.30
C VAL A 30 -9.41 9.74 2.49
N PRO A 31 -9.84 10.60 3.42
CA PRO A 31 -9.15 11.86 3.65
C PRO A 31 -7.72 11.60 4.16
N PRO A 32 -6.80 12.56 3.94
CA PRO A 32 -5.47 12.44 4.50
C PRO A 32 -5.53 12.36 6.02
N PRO A 33 -4.60 11.63 6.67
CA PRO A 33 -4.62 11.52 8.11
C PRO A 33 -4.32 12.87 8.76
N PRO A 34 -4.91 13.16 9.92
CA PRO A 34 -4.60 14.36 10.65
C PRO A 34 -3.13 14.35 11.11
N GLN A 35 -2.55 15.52 11.20
CA GLN A 35 -1.20 15.66 11.75
C GLN A 35 -1.27 15.66 13.28
N HIS A 36 -0.33 14.96 13.90
CA HIS A 36 -0.23 14.88 15.34
C HIS A 36 1.09 15.52 15.82
N PRO A 37 1.10 16.10 17.03
CA PRO A 37 2.33 16.72 17.56
C PRO A 37 3.43 15.73 17.86
N SER A 38 3.10 14.47 18.11
CA SER A 38 4.07 13.43 18.43
C SER A 38 3.60 12.06 17.95
N TYR A 39 4.54 11.20 17.64
CA TYR A 39 4.30 9.83 17.25
C TYR A 39 5.13 8.87 18.11
N PRO A 40 4.66 7.64 18.38
CA PRO A 40 3.38 7.11 17.93
C PRO A 40 2.18 7.80 18.59
N THR A 41 1.02 7.74 17.91
CA THR A 41 -0.24 8.22 18.46
C THR A 41 -0.71 7.30 19.61
N PRO A 42 -1.73 7.68 20.39
CA PRO A 42 -2.26 6.80 21.43
C PRO A 42 -2.68 5.41 20.93
N SER A 43 -3.10 5.31 19.67
CA SER A 43 -3.42 4.01 19.04
C SER A 43 -2.18 3.23 18.58
N GLY A 44 -0.98 3.82 18.68
CA GLY A 44 0.25 3.21 18.19
C GLY A 44 0.56 3.45 16.73
N TRP A 45 -0.21 4.31 16.07
CA TRP A 45 -0.01 4.60 14.66
C TRP A 45 1.20 5.51 14.43
N ILE A 46 1.99 5.18 13.40
CA ILE A 46 3.14 5.95 12.94
C ILE A 46 2.97 6.20 11.45
N PRO A 47 3.11 7.45 10.97
CA PRO A 47 2.99 7.73 9.54
C PRO A 47 4.19 7.19 8.77
N PRO A 48 4.04 6.95 7.45
CA PRO A 48 5.17 6.63 6.61
C PRO A 48 6.12 7.83 6.51
N GLN A 49 7.38 7.55 6.23
CA GLN A 49 8.39 8.60 6.03
C GLN A 49 8.06 9.41 4.77
N ALA A 50 8.15 10.73 4.87
CA ALA A 50 8.00 11.64 3.74
C ALA A 50 9.28 12.50 3.61
N PRO A 51 10.01 12.46 2.49
CA PRO A 51 9.73 11.67 1.29
C PRO A 51 9.95 10.17 1.50
N PRO A 52 9.40 9.31 0.61
CA PRO A 52 9.60 7.86 0.72
C PRO A 52 11.09 7.51 0.68
N PRO A 53 11.51 6.45 1.40
CA PRO A 53 12.91 6.05 1.39
C PRO A 53 13.36 5.60 -0.01
N SER A 54 14.60 5.88 -0.36
CA SER A 54 15.21 5.45 -1.62
C SER A 54 15.68 4.01 -1.50
N LEU A 55 14.79 3.07 -1.80
CA LEU A 55 15.06 1.64 -1.74
C LEU A 55 14.66 0.98 -3.07
N PRO A 56 15.25 -0.19 -3.40
CA PRO A 56 14.88 -0.90 -4.63
C PRO A 56 13.45 -1.45 -4.59
N PHE A 57 12.81 -1.44 -3.45
CA PHE A 57 11.43 -1.89 -3.24
C PHE A 57 10.65 -0.84 -2.44
N HIS A 58 9.32 -0.93 -2.53
CA HIS A 58 8.42 -0.05 -1.78
C HIS A 58 7.22 -0.83 -1.28
N VAL A 59 6.77 -0.50 -0.08
CA VAL A 59 5.55 -1.06 0.50
C VAL A 59 4.55 0.08 0.72
N GLY A 60 3.41 0.01 0.04
CA GLY A 60 2.37 1.03 0.13
C GLY A 60 1.44 0.80 1.32
N ARG A 61 1.00 1.89 1.95
CA ARG A 61 -0.01 1.82 3.00
C ARG A 61 -1.39 1.46 2.42
N SER A 62 -2.24 0.88 3.23
CA SER A 62 -3.64 0.63 2.86
C SER A 62 -4.40 1.94 2.75
N ARG A 63 -5.66 1.88 2.28
CA ARG A 63 -6.51 3.07 2.18
C ARG A 63 -6.69 3.78 3.51
N MET A 64 -6.70 3.04 4.61
CA MET A 64 -6.84 3.56 5.96
C MET A 64 -5.50 3.96 6.57
N HIS A 65 -4.44 4.07 5.77
CA HIS A 65 -3.10 4.48 6.17
C HIS A 65 -2.40 3.50 7.13
N ASN A 66 -2.85 2.25 7.12
CA ASN A 66 -2.26 1.18 7.90
C ASN A 66 -1.27 0.36 7.09
N LEU A 67 -0.32 -0.28 7.75
CA LEU A 67 0.58 -1.21 7.09
C LEU A 67 -0.21 -2.40 6.51
N PRO A 68 0.08 -2.83 5.28
CA PRO A 68 -0.64 -3.93 4.64
C PRO A 68 -0.14 -5.29 5.14
N LEU A 69 -0.23 -5.50 6.42
CA LEU A 69 0.29 -6.67 7.12
C LEU A 69 -0.86 -7.42 7.78
N TYR A 70 -1.03 -8.69 7.44
CA TYR A 70 -2.17 -9.49 7.84
C TYR A 70 -1.74 -10.83 8.42
N ARG A 71 -2.47 -11.29 9.41
CA ARG A 71 -2.36 -12.65 9.94
C ARG A 71 -3.39 -13.53 9.30
N LYS A 72 -2.99 -14.73 8.91
CA LYS A 72 -3.90 -15.76 8.39
C LYS A 72 -3.66 -17.08 9.08
N VAL A 73 -4.73 -17.85 9.21
CA VAL A 73 -4.67 -19.22 9.66
C VAL A 73 -5.28 -20.08 8.55
N ALA A 74 -4.49 -20.99 8.00
CA ALA A 74 -4.92 -21.90 6.94
C ALA A 74 -4.82 -23.35 7.39
N ASN A 75 -5.69 -24.21 6.85
CA ASN A 75 -5.65 -25.65 7.11
C ASN A 75 -5.56 -26.02 8.60
N GLY A 76 -6.43 -25.42 9.41
CA GLY A 76 -6.49 -25.67 10.83
C GLY A 76 -5.53 -24.86 11.66
N ASN A 77 -4.25 -25.22 11.67
CA ASN A 77 -3.25 -24.58 12.55
C ASN A 77 -2.08 -23.93 11.80
N ARG A 78 -2.15 -23.85 10.48
CA ARG A 78 -1.09 -23.22 9.71
C ARG A 78 -1.18 -21.71 9.83
N ARG A 79 -0.27 -21.14 10.60
CA ARG A 79 -0.18 -19.69 10.82
C ARG A 79 0.67 -19.04 9.73
N ILE A 80 0.17 -17.95 9.17
CA ILE A 80 0.83 -17.23 8.08
C ILE A 80 0.75 -15.74 8.36
N THR A 81 1.88 -15.05 8.16
CA THR A 81 1.95 -13.60 8.12
C THR A 81 2.05 -13.17 6.67
N GLU A 82 1.17 -12.29 6.20
CA GLU A 82 1.10 -11.86 4.82
C GLU A 82 1.36 -10.37 4.71
N LEU A 83 2.31 -9.99 3.86
CA LEU A 83 2.62 -8.61 3.53
C LEU A 83 2.19 -8.34 2.09
N ARG A 84 1.41 -7.31 1.86
CA ARG A 84 0.87 -6.96 0.54
C ARG A 84 1.38 -5.60 0.08
N ARG A 85 0.98 -5.21 -1.13
CA ARG A 85 1.27 -3.91 -1.75
C ARG A 85 2.77 -3.65 -1.90
N ILE A 86 3.52 -4.70 -2.19
CA ILE A 86 4.95 -4.63 -2.44
C ILE A 86 5.18 -4.25 -3.90
N ARG A 87 6.00 -3.25 -4.13
CA ARG A 87 6.37 -2.77 -5.46
C ARG A 87 7.89 -2.78 -5.62
N GLY A 88 8.35 -2.88 -6.85
CA GLY A 88 9.77 -2.91 -7.16
C GLY A 88 10.37 -4.30 -7.00
N ASP A 89 11.57 -4.38 -6.47
CA ASP A 89 12.29 -5.64 -6.32
C ASP A 89 11.82 -6.39 -5.07
N ILE A 90 10.78 -7.20 -5.23
CA ILE A 90 10.22 -8.00 -4.15
C ILE A 90 11.22 -9.02 -3.60
N TRP A 91 12.13 -9.53 -4.43
CA TRP A 91 13.12 -10.50 -4.00
C TRP A 91 14.16 -9.88 -3.06
N ALA A 92 14.55 -8.63 -3.31
CA ALA A 92 15.44 -7.91 -2.41
C ALA A 92 14.76 -7.68 -1.05
N LEU A 93 13.49 -7.31 -1.06
CA LEU A 93 12.70 -7.14 0.15
C LEU A 93 12.60 -8.45 0.93
N GLU A 94 12.26 -9.53 0.23
CA GLU A 94 12.12 -10.86 0.85
C GLU A 94 13.41 -11.28 1.54
N LYS A 95 14.54 -11.11 0.87
CA LYS A 95 15.84 -11.48 1.43
C LYS A 95 16.16 -10.72 2.71
N GLU A 96 16.04 -9.39 2.67
CA GLU A 96 16.30 -8.56 3.84
C GLU A 96 15.36 -8.86 5.01
N LEU A 97 14.07 -8.99 4.70
CA LEU A 97 13.07 -9.27 5.72
C LEU A 97 13.27 -10.65 6.35
N ARG A 98 13.55 -11.65 5.53
CA ARG A 98 13.81 -13.00 6.02
C ARG A 98 15.02 -13.03 6.95
N GLU A 99 16.09 -12.35 6.59
CA GLU A 99 17.28 -12.24 7.43
C GLU A 99 16.96 -11.53 8.76
N PHE A 100 16.22 -10.44 8.70
CA PHE A 100 15.84 -9.69 9.90
C PHE A 100 14.97 -10.52 10.85
N VAL A 101 13.94 -11.16 10.31
CA VAL A 101 13.06 -12.02 11.11
C VAL A 101 13.83 -13.23 11.66
N GLY A 102 14.72 -13.80 10.86
CA GLY A 102 15.57 -14.90 11.29
C GLY A 102 16.44 -14.55 12.49
N GLN A 103 17.01 -13.36 12.49
CA GLN A 103 17.82 -12.86 13.62
C GLN A 103 16.98 -12.64 14.87
N ARG A 104 15.74 -12.15 14.70
CA ARG A 104 14.85 -11.86 15.83
C ARG A 104 14.24 -13.12 16.45
N VAL A 105 13.86 -14.07 15.62
CA VAL A 105 13.19 -15.30 16.06
C VAL A 105 14.18 -16.45 16.30
N GLY A 106 15.40 -16.33 15.77
CA GLY A 106 16.43 -17.34 15.87
C GLY A 106 16.40 -18.39 14.77
N LYS A 107 15.45 -18.31 13.84
CA LYS A 107 15.33 -19.19 12.70
C LYS A 107 14.68 -18.45 11.54
N GLU A 108 15.27 -18.54 10.34
CA GLU A 108 14.67 -17.95 9.16
C GLU A 108 13.32 -18.60 8.84
N PRO A 109 12.25 -17.83 8.65
CA PRO A 109 10.95 -18.35 8.31
C PRO A 109 10.93 -18.85 6.86
N LEU A 110 10.08 -19.81 6.57
CA LEU A 110 9.77 -20.18 5.19
C LEU A 110 8.95 -19.05 4.56
N THR A 111 9.30 -18.69 3.34
CA THR A 111 8.65 -17.59 2.63
C THR A 111 8.09 -18.06 1.30
N GLN A 112 7.03 -17.38 0.86
CA GLN A 112 6.44 -17.58 -0.46
C GLN A 112 6.21 -16.20 -1.08
N VAL A 113 6.77 -15.99 -2.27
CA VAL A 113 6.69 -14.74 -3.00
C VAL A 113 5.72 -14.87 -4.17
N ASN A 114 4.82 -13.91 -4.31
CA ASN A 114 3.96 -13.77 -5.48
C ASN A 114 4.23 -12.41 -6.12
N GLU A 115 5.03 -12.40 -7.18
CA GLU A 115 5.40 -11.16 -7.87
C GLU A 115 4.21 -10.49 -8.56
N VAL A 116 3.26 -11.27 -9.04
CA VAL A 116 2.11 -10.75 -9.78
C VAL A 116 1.22 -9.89 -8.87
N THR A 117 0.97 -10.37 -7.67
CA THR A 117 0.12 -9.66 -6.70
C THR A 117 0.90 -8.74 -5.77
N GLY A 118 2.24 -8.79 -5.81
CA GLY A 118 3.06 -8.03 -4.88
C GLY A 118 2.87 -8.46 -3.44
N THR A 119 2.82 -9.77 -3.21
CA THR A 119 2.50 -10.37 -1.91
C THR A 119 3.64 -11.26 -1.44
N LEU A 120 3.98 -11.15 -0.17
CA LEU A 120 4.95 -12.00 0.50
C LEU A 120 4.27 -12.69 1.68
N ARG A 121 4.41 -14.01 1.78
CA ARG A 121 3.89 -14.80 2.89
C ARG A 121 5.05 -15.41 3.67
N LEU A 122 4.97 -15.29 4.99
CA LEU A 122 5.94 -15.87 5.90
C LEU A 122 5.21 -16.88 6.79
N LYS A 123 5.82 -18.06 6.98
CA LYS A 123 5.25 -19.07 7.85
C LYS A 123 5.39 -18.63 9.31
N GLY A 124 4.31 -18.68 10.06
CA GLY A 124 4.26 -18.31 11.47
C GLY A 124 3.62 -16.93 11.68
N HIS A 125 3.43 -16.56 12.94
CA HIS A 125 2.95 -15.25 13.33
C HIS A 125 4.14 -14.36 13.70
N VAL A 126 4.75 -13.76 12.70
CA VAL A 126 5.92 -12.87 12.85
C VAL A 126 5.58 -11.43 12.51
N ASP A 127 4.30 -11.07 12.62
CA ASP A 127 3.80 -9.76 12.22
C ASP A 127 4.43 -8.61 13.00
N SER A 128 4.72 -8.78 14.29
CA SER A 128 5.36 -7.74 15.09
C SER A 128 6.79 -7.45 14.63
N GLU A 129 7.54 -8.48 14.27
CA GLU A 129 8.89 -8.36 13.73
C GLU A 129 8.86 -7.70 12.35
N VAL A 130 7.93 -8.10 11.50
CA VAL A 130 7.77 -7.52 10.17
C VAL A 130 7.36 -6.05 10.28
N ARG A 131 6.44 -5.73 11.18
CA ARG A 131 6.01 -4.35 11.43
C ARG A 131 7.19 -3.49 11.87
N GLU A 132 8.00 -3.95 12.78
CA GLU A 132 9.19 -3.24 13.24
C GLU A 132 10.14 -2.95 12.08
N TRP A 133 10.39 -3.95 11.23
CA TRP A 133 11.26 -3.79 10.08
C TRP A 133 10.72 -2.76 9.08
N LEU A 134 9.42 -2.80 8.80
CA LEU A 134 8.78 -1.85 7.89
C LEU A 134 8.88 -0.42 8.42
N LEU A 135 8.64 -0.22 9.70
CA LEU A 135 8.74 1.10 10.32
C LEU A 135 10.18 1.62 10.33
N ARG A 136 11.15 0.75 10.55
CA ARG A 136 12.58 1.12 10.48
C ARG A 136 12.99 1.52 9.07
N LYS A 137 12.41 0.89 8.04
CA LYS A 137 12.68 1.25 6.65
C LYS A 137 11.97 2.53 6.22
N GLY A 138 11.02 3.04 6.99
CA GLY A 138 10.28 4.27 6.71
C GLY A 138 8.98 4.08 5.93
N PHE A 139 8.46 2.88 5.90
CA PHE A 139 7.17 2.60 5.23
C PHE A 139 5.95 2.87 6.09
#